data_47b6db8d5f541067c852340a7fbb528c
#
_entry.id   47b6db8d5f541067c852340a7fbb528c
#
_cell.length_a   1.000
_cell.length_b   1.000
_cell.length_c   1.000
_cell.angle_alpha   90.00
_cell.angle_beta   90.00
_cell.angle_gamma   90.00
#
_symmetry.space_group_name_H-M   'P 1'
#
loop_
_entity.id
_entity.type
_entity.pdbx_description
1 polymer ?
#
loop_
_entity_poly.entity_id
_entity_poly.type
_entity_poly.pdbx_seq_one_letter_code
_entity_poly.pdbx_strand_id
1 'polypeptide(L)'
;MKNYYEERGHRKRKCEIDRILQGCTGIRRSTGQHPGGIVVLPHGHDINEFTPVQHPANDMTTDIITTHFDYHSIDHNLLKLDILGHDDPTMIRTLEEYITSDALENEYNDENPFDATKIPLDDKKVLSLFHDTSALGIKPEDIDGCNLGCLGIPEFGTDFVIQMVQDANPQSLSDLIRISGLSHGTNVWLGNAQVLIESGKATISTAICTRDDIMIYLINQGVDSALSFTIMESVRKGKGLKPGMGRNHEGKGRAGTGISGPVSRSAICSRRHMRRHML
;
A
#
# COMPACT_ATOMS: atom_id res chain seq x y z
N MET A 1 15.54 -28.17 0.22
CA MET A 1 16.13 -29.19 -0.72
C MET A 1 17.25 -30.00 -0.10
N LYS A 2 18.24 -29.39 0.56
CA LYS A 2 19.32 -30.15 1.25
C LYS A 2 18.73 -31.17 2.23
N ASN A 3 17.92 -30.76 3.18
CA ASN A 3 17.23 -31.61 4.15
C ASN A 3 16.39 -32.71 3.48
N TYR A 4 15.69 -32.37 2.38
CA TYR A 4 14.90 -33.33 1.62
C TYR A 4 15.73 -34.55 1.11
N TYR A 5 16.96 -34.29 0.64
CA TYR A 5 17.86 -35.38 0.21
C TYR A 5 18.45 -36.11 1.40
N GLU A 6 18.85 -35.43 2.47
CA GLU A 6 19.42 -36.03 3.68
C GLU A 6 18.42 -36.96 4.37
N GLU A 7 17.16 -36.57 4.50
CA GLU A 7 16.05 -37.38 5.03
C GLU A 7 15.84 -38.69 4.23
N ARG A 8 16.21 -38.72 2.95
CA ARG A 8 16.10 -39.87 2.05
C ARG A 8 17.42 -40.61 1.87
N GLY A 9 18.40 -40.35 2.74
CA GLY A 9 19.69 -41.01 2.71
C GLY A 9 20.61 -40.60 1.57
N HIS A 10 20.29 -39.52 0.86
CA HIS A 10 21.10 -39.04 -0.26
C HIS A 10 21.88 -37.78 0.11
N ARG A 11 23.19 -37.83 0.01
CA ARG A 11 24.03 -36.65 0.21
C ARG A 11 24.39 -36.01 -1.13
N LYS A 12 23.89 -34.80 -1.39
CA LYS A 12 24.21 -34.04 -2.61
C LYS A 12 25.20 -32.92 -2.31
N ARG A 13 26.11 -32.66 -3.26
CA ARG A 13 27.03 -31.52 -3.19
C ARG A 13 26.26 -30.23 -3.38
N LYS A 14 26.77 -29.12 -2.83
CA LYS A 14 26.15 -27.81 -2.95
C LYS A 14 25.90 -27.39 -4.40
N CYS A 15 26.89 -27.56 -5.28
CA CYS A 15 26.78 -27.24 -6.70
C CYS A 15 25.65 -28.01 -7.40
N GLU A 16 25.39 -29.25 -7.03
CA GLU A 16 24.29 -30.05 -7.58
C GLU A 16 22.94 -29.55 -7.05
N ILE A 17 22.86 -29.18 -5.77
CA ILE A 17 21.66 -28.55 -5.18
C ILE A 17 21.38 -27.23 -5.89
N ASP A 18 22.39 -26.41 -6.09
CA ASP A 18 22.25 -25.10 -6.74
C ASP A 18 21.80 -25.27 -8.20
N ARG A 19 22.32 -26.26 -8.93
CA ARG A 19 21.88 -26.60 -10.29
C ARG A 19 20.40 -26.98 -10.34
N ILE A 20 19.96 -27.83 -9.42
CA ILE A 20 18.56 -28.27 -9.35
C ILE A 20 17.67 -27.10 -8.96
N LEU A 21 18.08 -26.27 -8.00
CA LEU A 21 17.33 -25.06 -7.59
C LEU A 21 17.18 -24.10 -8.77
N GLN A 22 18.23 -23.88 -9.55
CA GLN A 22 18.18 -23.04 -10.72
C GLN A 22 17.20 -23.57 -11.78
N GLY A 23 17.16 -24.89 -11.99
CA GLY A 23 16.20 -25.53 -12.89
C GLY A 23 14.74 -25.49 -12.37
N CYS A 24 14.54 -25.34 -11.05
CA CYS A 24 13.21 -25.18 -10.44
C CYS A 24 12.74 -23.72 -10.36
N THR A 25 13.62 -22.75 -10.68
CA THR A 25 13.26 -21.34 -10.65
C THR A 25 12.29 -21.01 -11.78
N GLY A 26 11.20 -20.31 -11.48
CA GLY A 26 10.16 -19.94 -12.44
C GLY A 26 9.10 -21.02 -12.69
N ILE A 27 9.22 -22.19 -12.08
CA ILE A 27 8.19 -23.22 -12.15
C ILE A 27 7.10 -22.92 -11.13
N ARG A 28 5.84 -23.00 -11.56
CA ARG A 28 4.68 -22.84 -10.68
C ARG A 28 4.68 -23.92 -9.61
N ARG A 29 4.62 -23.52 -8.35
CA ARG A 29 4.52 -24.44 -7.22
C ARG A 29 3.06 -24.75 -6.85
N SER A 30 2.24 -23.72 -6.80
CA SER A 30 0.84 -23.78 -6.40
C SER A 30 0.08 -22.62 -7.01
N THR A 31 -1.23 -22.70 -6.96
CA THR A 31 -2.13 -21.60 -7.33
C THR A 31 -2.81 -21.10 -6.07
N GLY A 32 -3.08 -19.82 -6.05
CA GLY A 32 -3.82 -19.14 -4.98
C GLY A 32 -5.03 -18.43 -5.53
N GLN A 33 -5.85 -17.99 -4.63
CA GLN A 33 -7.04 -17.19 -4.90
C GLN A 33 -6.75 -15.73 -4.55
N HIS A 34 -7.20 -14.80 -5.39
CA HIS A 34 -7.24 -13.38 -5.00
C HIS A 34 -8.37 -13.16 -4.00
N PRO A 35 -8.14 -12.52 -2.83
CA PRO A 35 -9.14 -12.46 -1.76
C PRO A 35 -10.39 -11.64 -2.12
N GLY A 36 -10.31 -10.69 -3.04
CA GLY A 36 -11.43 -9.82 -3.40
C GLY A 36 -11.63 -9.64 -4.92
N GLY A 37 -10.84 -10.32 -5.74
CA GLY A 37 -10.92 -10.19 -7.20
C GLY A 37 -11.98 -11.09 -7.82
N ILE A 38 -12.95 -10.48 -8.51
CA ILE A 38 -14.00 -11.19 -9.28
C ILE A 38 -13.86 -10.82 -10.73
N VAL A 39 -13.74 -11.84 -11.59
CA VAL A 39 -13.71 -11.66 -13.03
C VAL A 39 -15.15 -11.58 -13.57
N VAL A 40 -15.43 -10.53 -14.31
CA VAL A 40 -16.73 -10.29 -14.95
C VAL A 40 -16.63 -10.67 -16.42
N LEU A 41 -17.54 -11.55 -16.85
CA LEU A 41 -17.67 -11.97 -18.23
C LEU A 41 -18.58 -11.03 -19.02
N PRO A 42 -18.33 -10.82 -20.32
CA PRO A 42 -19.29 -10.21 -21.22
C PRO A 42 -20.59 -11.02 -21.26
N HIS A 43 -21.71 -10.35 -21.41
CA HIS A 43 -23.01 -11.03 -21.45
C HIS A 43 -23.07 -12.05 -22.60
N GLY A 44 -23.55 -13.26 -22.29
CA GLY A 44 -23.71 -14.34 -23.27
C GLY A 44 -22.45 -15.16 -23.53
N HIS A 45 -21.35 -14.90 -22.85
CA HIS A 45 -20.11 -15.67 -22.98
C HIS A 45 -19.88 -16.61 -21.78
N ASP A 46 -19.16 -17.72 -22.04
CA ASP A 46 -18.72 -18.66 -21.03
C ASP A 46 -17.23 -18.43 -20.68
N ILE A 47 -16.86 -18.66 -19.42
CA ILE A 47 -15.46 -18.46 -18.96
C ILE A 47 -14.48 -19.33 -19.73
N ASN A 48 -14.90 -20.52 -20.16
CA ASN A 48 -14.06 -21.45 -20.90
C ASN A 48 -13.67 -20.97 -22.30
N GLU A 49 -14.33 -19.92 -22.82
CA GLU A 49 -13.90 -19.24 -24.05
C GLU A 49 -12.62 -18.41 -23.85
N PHE A 50 -12.32 -18.02 -22.61
CA PHE A 50 -11.21 -17.15 -22.26
C PHE A 50 -10.07 -17.88 -21.54
N THR A 51 -10.41 -18.83 -20.66
CA THR A 51 -9.44 -19.53 -19.81
C THR A 51 -10.02 -20.83 -19.28
N PRO A 52 -9.20 -21.88 -19.13
CA PRO A 52 -9.59 -23.01 -18.29
C PRO A 52 -9.83 -22.55 -16.85
N VAL A 53 -10.62 -23.28 -16.11
CA VAL A 53 -10.91 -23.03 -14.71
C VAL A 53 -10.28 -24.11 -13.82
N GLN A 54 -10.07 -23.81 -12.56
CA GLN A 54 -9.48 -24.72 -11.60
C GLN A 54 -9.93 -24.42 -10.16
N HIS A 55 -9.81 -25.40 -9.29
CA HIS A 55 -9.85 -25.16 -7.85
C HIS A 55 -8.48 -24.65 -7.36
N PRO A 56 -8.40 -23.54 -6.60
CA PRO A 56 -7.14 -23.02 -6.07
C PRO A 56 -6.45 -24.08 -5.20
N ALA A 57 -5.12 -24.17 -5.34
CA ALA A 57 -4.29 -25.18 -4.65
C ALA A 57 -4.72 -26.65 -4.86
N ASN A 58 -5.52 -26.94 -5.88
CA ASN A 58 -6.16 -28.25 -6.12
C ASN A 58 -7.06 -28.73 -4.96
N ASP A 59 -7.62 -27.81 -4.20
CA ASP A 59 -8.54 -28.12 -3.11
C ASP A 59 -9.95 -28.33 -3.66
N MET A 60 -10.35 -29.59 -3.78
CA MET A 60 -11.67 -30.00 -4.28
C MET A 60 -12.75 -29.94 -3.20
N THR A 61 -12.43 -29.53 -1.98
CA THR A 61 -13.40 -29.42 -0.86
C THR A 61 -14.12 -28.06 -0.85
N THR A 62 -13.63 -27.11 -1.65
CA THR A 62 -14.21 -25.77 -1.78
C THR A 62 -14.98 -25.62 -3.10
N ASP A 63 -16.06 -24.86 -3.06
CA ASP A 63 -16.83 -24.48 -4.25
C ASP A 63 -16.17 -23.32 -5.05
N ILE A 64 -15.02 -22.83 -4.58
CA ILE A 64 -14.32 -21.72 -5.21
C ILE A 64 -13.66 -22.17 -6.49
N ILE A 65 -13.96 -21.49 -7.57
CA ILE A 65 -13.38 -21.72 -8.91
C ILE A 65 -12.61 -20.45 -9.30
N THR A 66 -11.39 -20.63 -9.78
CA THR A 66 -10.53 -19.54 -10.27
C THR A 66 -10.15 -19.74 -11.72
N THR A 67 -9.74 -18.66 -12.38
CA THR A 67 -9.11 -18.75 -13.69
C THR A 67 -7.79 -19.51 -13.61
N HIS A 68 -7.50 -20.32 -14.62
CA HIS A 68 -6.21 -21.02 -14.68
C HIS A 68 -5.10 -20.10 -15.19
N PHE A 69 -5.41 -19.28 -16.20
CA PHE A 69 -4.45 -18.31 -16.70
C PHE A 69 -4.28 -17.17 -15.70
N ASP A 70 -3.07 -16.63 -15.63
CA ASP A 70 -2.80 -15.40 -14.90
C ASP A 70 -3.66 -14.27 -15.49
N TYR A 71 -4.30 -13.48 -14.62
CA TYR A 71 -5.20 -12.40 -15.05
C TYR A 71 -4.52 -11.42 -16.01
N HIS A 72 -3.24 -11.08 -15.80
CA HIS A 72 -2.50 -10.19 -16.71
C HIS A 72 -2.36 -10.72 -18.15
N SER A 73 -2.62 -12.00 -18.38
CA SER A 73 -2.63 -12.58 -19.72
C SER A 73 -3.98 -12.45 -20.42
N ILE A 74 -5.04 -12.11 -19.68
CA ILE A 74 -6.44 -12.03 -20.15
C ILE A 74 -7.12 -10.71 -19.80
N ASP A 75 -6.41 -9.75 -19.19
CA ASP A 75 -6.96 -8.48 -18.68
C ASP A 75 -7.50 -7.54 -19.75
N HIS A 76 -7.06 -7.70 -21.00
CA HIS A 76 -7.57 -6.93 -22.14
C HIS A 76 -8.92 -7.44 -22.69
N ASN A 77 -9.36 -8.62 -22.28
CA ASN A 77 -10.61 -9.23 -22.70
C ASN A 77 -11.66 -9.32 -21.60
N LEU A 78 -11.24 -9.25 -20.34
CA LEU A 78 -12.08 -9.45 -19.16
C LEU A 78 -11.91 -8.31 -18.17
N LEU A 79 -13.00 -7.89 -17.55
CA LEU A 79 -12.98 -6.95 -16.44
C LEU A 79 -12.81 -7.71 -15.13
N LYS A 80 -11.89 -7.26 -14.29
CA LYS A 80 -11.76 -7.71 -12.90
C LYS A 80 -12.24 -6.60 -11.96
N LEU A 81 -13.18 -6.94 -11.10
CA LEU A 81 -13.55 -6.10 -9.96
C LEU A 81 -12.78 -6.56 -8.74
N ASP A 82 -12.10 -5.65 -8.08
CA ASP A 82 -11.48 -5.89 -6.77
C ASP A 82 -12.44 -5.39 -5.70
N ILE A 83 -13.17 -6.33 -5.07
CA ILE A 83 -14.13 -6.04 -4.02
C ILE A 83 -13.44 -6.31 -2.70
N LEU A 84 -12.96 -5.24 -2.07
CA LEU A 84 -12.33 -5.29 -0.77
C LEU A 84 -13.27 -4.69 0.26
N GLY A 85 -13.68 -5.49 1.24
CA GLY A 85 -14.50 -5.03 2.35
C GLY A 85 -13.66 -4.14 3.28
N HIS A 86 -14.21 -3.00 3.64
CA HIS A 86 -13.66 -2.11 4.66
C HIS A 86 -14.71 -1.91 5.75
N ASP A 87 -14.28 -1.89 7.00
CA ASP A 87 -15.17 -1.65 8.13
C ASP A 87 -15.55 -0.17 8.28
N ASP A 88 -14.69 0.74 7.79
CA ASP A 88 -14.88 2.19 7.94
C ASP A 88 -16.23 2.70 7.43
N PRO A 89 -16.72 2.36 6.22
CA PRO A 89 -18.03 2.82 5.76
C PRO A 89 -19.17 2.33 6.63
N THR A 90 -19.08 1.11 7.15
CA THR A 90 -20.08 0.54 8.07
C THR A 90 -20.08 1.28 9.41
N MET A 91 -18.88 1.58 9.94
CA MET A 91 -18.73 2.34 11.18
C MET A 91 -19.30 3.76 11.04
N ILE A 92 -18.98 4.45 9.95
CA ILE A 92 -19.51 5.79 9.68
C ILE A 92 -21.03 5.75 9.57
N ARG A 93 -21.58 4.80 8.82
CA ARG A 93 -23.03 4.64 8.68
C ARG A 93 -23.72 4.39 10.03
N THR A 94 -23.16 3.51 10.84
CA THR A 94 -23.69 3.21 12.19
C THR A 94 -23.65 4.44 13.08
N LEU A 95 -22.58 5.23 13.02
CA LEU A 95 -22.48 6.48 13.77
C LEU A 95 -23.48 7.54 13.29
N GLU A 96 -23.70 7.67 11.99
CA GLU A 96 -24.71 8.58 11.43
C GLU A 96 -26.11 8.20 11.94
N GLU A 97 -26.46 6.92 11.88
CA GLU A 97 -27.75 6.41 12.37
C GLU A 97 -27.90 6.61 13.87
N TYR A 98 -26.84 6.36 14.65
CA TYR A 98 -26.86 6.52 16.10
C TYR A 98 -26.98 7.98 16.54
N ILE A 99 -26.25 8.89 15.90
CA ILE A 99 -26.28 10.33 16.20
C ILE A 99 -27.61 10.94 15.77
N THR A 100 -28.19 10.49 14.66
CA THR A 100 -29.49 10.97 14.16
C THR A 100 -30.66 10.46 15.00
N SER A 101 -30.49 9.33 15.69
CA SER A 101 -31.55 8.73 16.48
C SER A 101 -31.90 9.55 17.72
N ASP A 102 -33.15 9.44 18.19
CA ASP A 102 -33.65 10.06 19.44
C ASP A 102 -32.92 9.54 20.71
N ALA A 103 -31.97 8.61 20.55
CA ALA A 103 -31.18 8.08 21.67
C ALA A 103 -30.18 9.11 22.25
N LEU A 104 -29.85 10.12 21.49
CA LEU A 104 -28.98 11.22 21.91
C LEU A 104 -29.74 12.55 21.90
N GLU A 105 -29.66 13.29 22.99
CA GLU A 105 -30.16 14.67 23.06
C GLU A 105 -29.22 15.59 22.29
N ASN A 106 -29.48 15.78 20.98
CA ASN A 106 -28.73 16.65 20.10
C ASN A 106 -29.64 17.34 19.07
N GLU A 107 -29.09 18.12 18.16
CA GLU A 107 -29.81 18.84 17.11
C GLU A 107 -30.19 18.00 15.88
N TYR A 108 -29.71 16.77 15.81
CA TYR A 108 -29.91 15.86 14.69
C TYR A 108 -31.13 14.97 14.91
N ASN A 109 -31.91 14.75 13.86
CA ASN A 109 -33.11 13.92 13.84
C ASN A 109 -33.42 13.48 12.39
N ASP A 110 -34.52 12.77 12.16
CA ASP A 110 -34.92 12.29 10.84
C ASP A 110 -35.12 13.44 9.80
N GLU A 111 -35.48 14.64 10.26
CA GLU A 111 -35.67 15.81 9.38
C GLU A 111 -34.33 16.52 9.11
N ASN A 112 -33.38 16.43 10.04
CA ASN A 112 -32.03 16.99 9.95
C ASN A 112 -31.00 15.93 10.31
N PRO A 113 -30.73 14.94 9.44
CA PRO A 113 -29.81 13.85 9.74
C PRO A 113 -28.37 14.33 9.85
N PHE A 114 -27.61 13.69 10.72
CA PHE A 114 -26.17 13.93 10.79
C PHE A 114 -25.48 13.49 9.49
N ASP A 115 -24.61 14.32 8.98
CA ASP A 115 -23.88 14.09 7.72
C ASP A 115 -22.37 14.10 7.99
N ALA A 116 -21.76 12.92 7.96
CA ALA A 116 -20.35 12.73 8.23
C ALA A 116 -19.44 13.47 7.24
N THR A 117 -19.94 13.84 6.04
CA THR A 117 -19.15 14.59 5.07
C THR A 117 -18.91 16.06 5.49
N LYS A 118 -19.68 16.53 6.47
CA LYS A 118 -19.57 17.88 7.01
C LYS A 118 -18.67 18.00 8.24
N ILE A 119 -18.11 16.87 8.71
CA ILE A 119 -17.19 16.87 9.85
C ILE A 119 -15.94 17.70 9.51
N PRO A 120 -15.55 18.67 10.37
CA PRO A 120 -14.31 19.42 10.17
C PRO A 120 -13.10 18.49 10.34
N LEU A 121 -12.18 18.50 9.36
CA LEU A 121 -11.02 17.62 9.33
C LEU A 121 -9.79 18.20 10.07
N ASP A 122 -9.94 19.34 10.70
CA ASP A 122 -8.89 20.09 11.42
C ASP A 122 -9.20 20.32 12.90
N ASP A 123 -10.16 19.57 13.46
CA ASP A 123 -10.51 19.68 14.87
C ASP A 123 -9.31 19.26 15.75
N LYS A 124 -8.88 20.21 16.60
CA LYS A 124 -7.70 20.05 17.45
C LYS A 124 -7.86 18.99 18.54
N LYS A 125 -9.09 18.78 19.04
CA LYS A 125 -9.36 17.74 20.03
C LYS A 125 -9.26 16.36 19.39
N VAL A 126 -9.77 16.19 18.17
CA VAL A 126 -9.64 14.95 17.42
C VAL A 126 -8.17 14.67 17.08
N LEU A 127 -7.43 15.68 16.63
CA LEU A 127 -6.01 15.55 16.34
C LEU A 127 -5.18 15.22 17.60
N SER A 128 -5.60 15.71 18.78
CA SER A 128 -4.89 15.37 20.03
C SER A 128 -4.94 13.90 20.42
N LEU A 129 -5.89 13.12 19.87
CA LEU A 129 -5.95 11.66 20.07
C LEU A 129 -4.68 10.94 19.57
N PHE A 130 -3.95 11.55 18.65
CA PHE A 130 -2.68 11.03 18.13
C PHE A 130 -1.46 11.48 18.96
N HIS A 131 -1.70 12.19 20.07
CA HIS A 131 -0.65 12.66 21.00
C HIS A 131 -0.88 12.14 22.43
N ASP A 132 -2.14 12.10 22.87
CA ASP A 132 -2.50 11.67 24.22
C ASP A 132 -3.95 11.15 24.28
N THR A 133 -4.40 10.79 25.50
CA THR A 133 -5.75 10.26 25.77
C THR A 133 -6.70 11.31 26.37
N SER A 134 -6.25 12.54 26.57
CA SER A 134 -6.98 13.55 27.32
C SER A 134 -8.33 13.93 26.71
N ALA A 135 -8.42 13.94 25.38
CA ALA A 135 -9.66 14.24 24.67
C ALA A 135 -10.77 13.21 24.91
N LEU A 136 -10.41 11.97 25.28
CA LEU A 136 -11.34 10.89 25.64
C LEU A 136 -11.69 10.91 27.15
N GLY A 137 -10.96 11.69 27.96
CA GLY A 137 -11.14 11.72 29.42
C GLY A 137 -10.75 10.42 30.11
N ILE A 138 -9.92 9.59 29.50
CA ILE A 138 -9.41 8.32 30.02
C ILE A 138 -7.91 8.41 30.27
N LYS A 139 -7.37 7.49 31.07
CA LYS A 139 -5.95 7.37 31.36
C LYS A 139 -5.34 6.21 30.58
N PRO A 140 -4.04 6.24 30.32
CA PRO A 140 -3.34 5.12 29.66
C PRO A 140 -3.58 3.78 30.35
N GLU A 141 -3.68 3.75 31.68
CA GLU A 141 -3.94 2.53 32.45
C GLU A 141 -5.30 1.88 32.12
N ASP A 142 -6.27 2.67 31.65
CA ASP A 142 -7.59 2.19 31.26
C ASP A 142 -7.59 1.46 29.90
N ILE A 143 -6.49 1.60 29.13
CA ILE A 143 -6.30 1.05 27.78
C ILE A 143 -4.94 0.37 27.62
N ASP A 144 -4.62 -0.56 28.49
CA ASP A 144 -3.39 -1.37 28.48
C ASP A 144 -2.07 -0.56 28.42
N GLY A 145 -2.07 0.65 28.98
CA GLY A 145 -0.91 1.53 29.02
C GLY A 145 -0.63 2.28 27.71
N CYS A 146 -1.53 2.25 26.74
CA CYS A 146 -1.39 3.01 25.52
C CYS A 146 -1.50 4.51 25.80
N ASN A 147 -0.48 5.29 25.42
CA ASN A 147 -0.44 6.73 25.66
C ASN A 147 -1.24 7.54 24.61
N LEU A 148 -1.75 6.88 23.55
CA LEU A 148 -2.47 7.54 22.46
C LEU A 148 -3.95 7.17 22.49
N GLY A 149 -4.81 8.14 22.17
CA GLY A 149 -6.25 7.96 22.07
C GLY A 149 -6.71 7.30 20.75
N CYS A 150 -5.80 7.00 19.84
CA CYS A 150 -6.12 6.46 18.50
C CYS A 150 -6.19 4.92 18.44
N LEU A 151 -6.07 4.21 19.56
CA LEU A 151 -6.05 2.74 19.60
C LEU A 151 -7.24 2.08 18.89
N GLY A 152 -8.43 2.66 18.99
CA GLY A 152 -9.66 2.15 18.35
C GLY A 152 -9.87 2.63 16.92
N ILE A 153 -8.97 3.44 16.36
CA ILE A 153 -9.10 3.94 14.99
C ILE A 153 -8.56 2.88 14.03
N PRO A 154 -9.33 2.46 12.98
CA PRO A 154 -8.86 1.51 11.99
C PRO A 154 -7.49 1.86 11.43
N GLU A 155 -6.63 0.87 11.26
CA GLU A 155 -5.24 0.96 10.80
C GLU A 155 -4.25 1.66 11.77
N PHE A 156 -4.71 2.44 12.75
CA PHE A 156 -3.86 3.16 13.71
C PHE A 156 -3.67 2.45 15.06
N GLY A 157 -4.37 1.34 15.30
CA GLY A 157 -4.37 0.63 16.58
C GLY A 157 -3.33 -0.50 16.71
N THR A 158 -2.46 -0.72 15.73
CA THR A 158 -1.40 -1.73 15.85
C THR A 158 -0.18 -1.15 16.55
N ASP A 159 0.56 -1.96 17.32
CA ASP A 159 1.77 -1.52 18.03
C ASP A 159 2.77 -0.81 17.11
N PHE A 160 2.92 -1.34 15.90
CA PHE A 160 3.80 -0.75 14.89
C PHE A 160 3.38 0.67 14.49
N VAL A 161 2.08 0.89 14.25
CA VAL A 161 1.57 2.21 13.84
C VAL A 161 1.50 3.17 15.03
N ILE A 162 1.17 2.69 16.23
CA ILE A 162 1.25 3.48 17.48
C ILE A 162 2.65 4.05 17.64
N GLN A 163 3.68 3.22 17.50
CA GLN A 163 5.07 3.69 17.59
C GLN A 163 5.40 4.69 16.46
N MET A 164 4.94 4.42 15.24
CA MET A 164 5.14 5.32 14.11
C MET A 164 4.49 6.70 14.34
N VAL A 165 3.29 6.75 14.91
CA VAL A 165 2.60 7.99 15.28
C VAL A 165 3.38 8.77 16.30
N GLN A 166 3.90 8.09 17.34
CA GLN A 166 4.74 8.73 18.36
C GLN A 166 6.03 9.32 17.77
N ASP A 167 6.73 8.58 16.93
CA ASP A 167 7.97 9.02 16.29
C ASP A 167 7.72 10.18 15.30
N ALA A 168 6.62 10.12 14.54
CA ALA A 168 6.30 11.09 13.50
C ALA A 168 5.65 12.38 14.03
N ASN A 169 5.00 12.33 15.20
CA ASN A 169 4.32 13.46 15.86
C ASN A 169 3.41 14.27 14.92
N PRO A 170 2.34 13.68 14.35
CA PRO A 170 1.49 14.31 13.33
C PRO A 170 0.74 15.51 13.89
N GLN A 171 0.61 16.58 13.08
CA GLN A 171 -0.08 17.82 13.45
C GLN A 171 -1.33 18.07 12.61
N SER A 172 -1.58 17.25 11.60
CA SER A 172 -2.65 17.45 10.65
C SER A 172 -3.18 16.14 10.08
N LEU A 173 -4.38 16.15 9.50
CA LEU A 173 -4.89 15.01 8.75
C LEU A 173 -3.96 14.60 7.60
N SER A 174 -3.30 15.56 6.95
CA SER A 174 -2.32 15.27 5.90
C SER A 174 -1.15 14.42 6.42
N ASP A 175 -0.69 14.66 7.65
CA ASP A 175 0.35 13.87 8.27
C ASP A 175 -0.13 12.45 8.60
N LEU A 176 -1.39 12.30 9.02
CA LEU A 176 -2.01 11.00 9.27
C LEU A 176 -2.14 10.17 7.98
N ILE A 177 -2.54 10.78 6.88
CA ILE A 177 -2.57 10.14 5.55
C ILE A 177 -1.19 9.64 5.15
N ARG A 178 -0.14 10.41 5.43
CA ARG A 178 1.26 10.03 5.16
C ARG A 178 1.74 8.88 6.04
N ILE A 179 1.39 8.89 7.33
CA ILE A 179 1.67 7.78 8.24
C ILE A 179 0.98 6.50 7.75
N SER A 180 -0.30 6.58 7.38
CA SER A 180 -1.01 5.45 6.77
C SER A 180 -0.31 4.96 5.51
N GLY A 181 0.13 5.85 4.62
CA GLY A 181 0.91 5.47 3.43
C GLY A 181 2.21 4.72 3.75
N LEU A 182 2.94 5.16 4.77
CA LEU A 182 4.20 4.53 5.19
C LEU A 182 4.00 3.20 5.92
N SER A 183 2.83 2.96 6.52
CA SER A 183 2.52 1.72 7.24
C SER A 183 2.32 0.52 6.30
N HIS A 184 1.96 0.75 5.03
CA HIS A 184 1.61 -0.28 4.05
C HIS A 184 2.78 -0.79 3.20
N GLY A 185 3.97 -0.24 3.35
CA GLY A 185 5.13 -0.62 2.53
C GLY A 185 6.16 -1.44 3.29
N THR A 186 6.75 -2.43 2.62
CA THR A 186 7.88 -3.17 3.18
C THR A 186 9.12 -2.28 3.22
N ASN A 187 9.69 -2.08 4.41
CA ASN A 187 10.90 -1.26 4.65
C ASN A 187 10.80 0.21 4.20
N VAL A 188 9.60 0.78 4.16
CA VAL A 188 9.44 2.21 3.84
C VAL A 188 9.52 3.09 5.08
N TRP A 189 9.17 2.57 6.25
CA TRP A 189 9.30 3.26 7.53
C TRP A 189 10.60 2.91 8.24
N LEU A 190 10.74 1.68 8.73
CA LEU A 190 11.89 1.25 9.54
C LEU A 190 13.20 1.37 8.76
N GLY A 191 14.17 2.07 9.37
CA GLY A 191 15.49 2.28 8.77
C GLY A 191 15.51 3.21 7.57
N ASN A 192 14.38 3.84 7.21
CA ASN A 192 14.21 4.72 6.05
C ASN A 192 13.58 6.06 6.47
N ALA A 193 12.27 6.28 6.30
CA ALA A 193 11.62 7.53 6.67
C ALA A 193 11.80 7.85 8.17
N GLN A 194 11.73 6.85 9.04
CA GLN A 194 11.99 6.96 10.46
C GLN A 194 13.35 7.65 10.73
N VAL A 195 14.44 7.13 10.18
CA VAL A 195 15.79 7.68 10.39
C VAL A 195 15.93 9.13 9.93
N LEU A 196 15.21 9.51 8.86
CA LEU A 196 15.21 10.88 8.36
C LEU A 196 14.49 11.83 9.32
N ILE A 197 13.37 11.38 9.86
CA ILE A 197 12.57 12.17 10.80
C ILE A 197 13.30 12.28 12.14
N GLU A 198 13.77 11.19 12.71
CA GLU A 198 14.53 11.17 13.97
C GLU A 198 15.81 12.01 13.91
N SER A 199 16.50 12.00 12.75
CA SER A 199 17.70 12.83 12.55
C SER A 199 17.42 14.30 12.25
N GLY A 200 16.15 14.72 12.18
CA GLY A 200 15.73 16.08 11.85
C GLY A 200 16.00 16.50 10.40
N LYS A 201 16.32 15.56 9.50
CA LYS A 201 16.55 15.84 8.07
C LYS A 201 15.28 16.01 7.28
N ALA A 202 14.18 15.46 7.76
CA ALA A 202 12.84 15.62 7.22
C ALA A 202 11.83 15.66 8.37
N THR A 203 10.63 16.13 8.06
CA THR A 203 9.44 15.97 8.88
C THR A 203 8.47 15.06 8.15
N ILE A 204 7.44 14.56 8.82
CA ILE A 204 6.40 13.77 8.16
C ILE A 204 5.76 14.57 7.00
N SER A 205 5.63 15.87 7.14
CA SER A 205 5.05 16.76 6.12
C SER A 205 5.97 16.98 4.91
N THR A 206 7.28 16.78 5.04
CA THR A 206 8.26 17.01 3.95
C THR A 206 8.81 15.72 3.35
N ALA A 207 8.61 14.59 4.01
CA ALA A 207 8.99 13.28 3.51
C ALA A 207 8.07 12.84 2.36
N ILE A 208 8.61 12.04 1.44
CA ILE A 208 7.80 11.35 0.43
C ILE A 208 7.24 10.09 1.08
N CYS A 209 5.94 10.06 1.31
CA CYS A 209 5.28 9.02 2.08
C CYS A 209 4.28 8.21 1.26
N THR A 210 3.73 8.80 0.20
CA THR A 210 2.70 8.19 -0.65
C THR A 210 3.14 8.15 -2.11
N ARG A 211 2.44 7.35 -2.91
CA ARG A 211 2.65 7.32 -4.37
C ARG A 211 2.38 8.67 -5.00
N ASP A 212 1.36 9.36 -4.52
CA ASP A 212 0.97 10.68 -5.02
C ASP A 212 2.04 11.73 -4.73
N ASP A 213 2.73 11.66 -3.59
CA ASP A 213 3.87 12.53 -3.29
C ASP A 213 4.97 12.40 -4.34
N ILE A 214 5.25 11.17 -4.83
CA ILE A 214 6.24 10.95 -5.89
C ILE A 214 5.82 11.65 -7.17
N MET A 215 4.55 11.45 -7.56
CA MET A 215 4.00 12.01 -8.79
C MET A 215 3.98 13.54 -8.74
N ILE A 216 3.45 14.11 -7.65
CA ILE A 216 3.36 15.56 -7.44
C ILE A 216 4.75 16.18 -7.41
N TYR A 217 5.71 15.55 -6.71
CA TYR A 217 7.09 16.02 -6.68
C TYR A 217 7.67 16.13 -8.10
N LEU A 218 7.49 15.10 -8.94
CA LEU A 218 7.99 15.08 -10.31
C LEU A 218 7.33 16.15 -11.18
N ILE A 219 6.01 16.31 -11.07
CA ILE A 219 5.24 17.34 -11.79
C ILE A 219 5.75 18.74 -11.41
N ASN A 220 5.96 18.99 -10.12
CA ASN A 220 6.48 20.26 -9.62
C ASN A 220 7.93 20.53 -10.08
N GLN A 221 8.68 19.48 -10.46
CA GLN A 221 10.00 19.61 -11.10
C GLN A 221 9.89 19.78 -12.62
N GLY A 222 8.71 19.94 -13.18
CA GLY A 222 8.48 20.14 -14.61
C GLY A 222 8.45 18.86 -15.46
N VAL A 223 8.33 17.70 -14.83
CA VAL A 223 8.17 16.42 -15.55
C VAL A 223 6.72 16.30 -16.00
N ASP A 224 6.51 15.84 -17.24
CA ASP A 224 5.19 15.56 -17.80
C ASP A 224 4.37 14.62 -16.88
N SER A 225 3.06 14.87 -16.78
CA SER A 225 2.19 14.17 -15.83
C SER A 225 2.07 12.66 -16.13
N ALA A 226 1.98 12.27 -17.41
CA ALA A 226 1.90 10.87 -17.80
C ALA A 226 3.23 10.14 -17.55
N LEU A 227 4.36 10.82 -17.78
CA LEU A 227 5.68 10.30 -17.45
C LEU A 227 5.87 10.21 -15.93
N SER A 228 5.39 11.19 -15.16
CA SER A 228 5.43 11.19 -13.70
C SER A 228 4.65 10.01 -13.12
N PHE A 229 3.46 9.73 -13.66
CA PHE A 229 2.67 8.54 -13.31
C PHE A 229 3.42 7.25 -13.64
N THR A 230 4.01 7.15 -14.81
CA THR A 230 4.78 5.96 -15.24
C THR A 230 5.97 5.71 -14.32
N ILE A 231 6.67 6.76 -13.90
CA ILE A 231 7.81 6.67 -12.97
C ILE A 231 7.31 6.22 -11.59
N MET A 232 6.25 6.83 -11.08
CA MET A 232 5.63 6.47 -9.80
C MET A 232 5.24 5.00 -9.77
N GLU A 233 4.54 4.51 -10.80
CA GLU A 233 4.16 3.10 -10.91
C GLU A 233 5.38 2.16 -11.02
N SER A 234 6.44 2.58 -11.67
CA SER A 234 7.69 1.81 -11.75
C SER A 234 8.38 1.70 -10.39
N VAL A 235 8.34 2.78 -9.58
CA VAL A 235 8.85 2.77 -8.19
C VAL A 235 8.00 1.84 -7.34
N ARG A 236 6.66 1.96 -7.37
CA ARG A 236 5.75 1.10 -6.64
C ARG A 236 5.97 -0.38 -6.92
N LYS A 237 6.19 -0.75 -8.17
CA LYS A 237 6.44 -2.13 -8.61
C LYS A 237 7.89 -2.59 -8.38
N GLY A 238 8.74 -1.77 -7.75
CA GLY A 238 10.16 -2.09 -7.53
C GLY A 238 11.01 -2.20 -8.80
N LYS A 239 10.47 -1.84 -9.97
CA LYS A 239 11.16 -1.98 -11.26
C LYS A 239 12.32 -0.98 -11.41
N GLY A 240 12.25 0.17 -10.76
CA GLY A 240 13.28 1.20 -10.76
C GLY A 240 14.50 0.91 -9.88
N LEU A 241 14.44 -0.13 -9.05
CA LEU A 241 15.46 -0.46 -8.06
C LEU A 241 16.50 -1.47 -8.57
N LYS A 242 16.34 -2.03 -9.77
CA LYS A 242 17.29 -3.01 -10.32
C LYS A 242 18.60 -2.31 -10.69
N PRO A 243 19.77 -2.81 -10.21
CA PRO A 243 21.07 -2.30 -10.63
C PRO A 243 21.23 -2.41 -12.15
N GLY A 244 21.55 -1.32 -12.83
CA GLY A 244 21.78 -1.28 -14.29
C GLY A 244 20.70 -0.54 -15.10
N MET A 245 19.52 -0.28 -14.57
CA MET A 245 18.47 0.44 -15.31
C MET A 245 18.79 1.93 -15.56
N GLY A 246 19.72 2.52 -14.81
CA GLY A 246 20.15 3.91 -14.98
C GLY A 246 21.07 4.17 -16.17
N ARG A 247 21.68 3.14 -16.76
CA ARG A 247 22.62 3.30 -17.88
C ARG A 247 21.96 3.19 -19.26
N ASN A 248 20.82 2.57 -19.39
CA ASN A 248 20.17 2.34 -20.70
C ASN A 248 19.34 3.54 -21.19
N HIS A 249 19.10 4.56 -20.36
CA HIS A 249 18.39 5.78 -20.79
C HIS A 249 19.34 6.86 -21.33
N GLU A 250 20.63 6.81 -21.07
CA GLU A 250 21.60 7.74 -21.66
C GLU A 250 21.92 7.42 -23.13
N GLY A 251 21.70 6.18 -23.56
CA GLY A 251 22.03 5.72 -24.92
C GLY A 251 20.91 5.80 -25.97
N LYS A 252 19.66 6.02 -25.57
CA LYS A 252 18.48 6.11 -26.47
C LYS A 252 17.88 7.51 -26.60
N GLY A 253 18.56 8.54 -26.14
CA GLY A 253 18.15 9.94 -26.23
C GLY A 253 18.40 10.61 -27.59
N ARG A 254 18.40 9.86 -28.70
CA ARG A 254 18.60 10.40 -30.04
C ARG A 254 17.51 10.02 -31.03
N ALA A 255 16.26 10.09 -30.62
CA ALA A 255 15.15 10.19 -31.56
C ALA A 255 13.94 10.84 -30.85
N GLY A 256 13.84 12.16 -30.95
CA GLY A 256 12.55 12.83 -31.03
C GLY A 256 11.85 13.29 -29.77
N THR A 257 12.52 13.50 -28.63
CA THR A 257 11.97 14.37 -27.58
C THR A 257 13.10 15.19 -26.97
N GLY A 258 13.10 16.49 -27.27
CA GLY A 258 14.11 17.45 -26.83
C GLY A 258 14.07 17.74 -25.33
N ILE A 259 14.47 16.79 -24.52
CA ILE A 259 14.74 17.00 -23.08
C ILE A 259 16.28 17.01 -22.91
N SER A 260 16.90 18.04 -23.45
CA SER A 260 18.28 18.41 -23.17
C SER A 260 18.29 19.63 -22.24
N GLY A 261 17.91 19.45 -20.97
CA GLY A 261 17.91 20.52 -19.98
C GLY A 261 18.26 20.01 -18.58
N PRO A 262 18.46 20.91 -17.60
CA PRO A 262 18.80 20.56 -16.22
C PRO A 262 17.82 19.60 -15.53
N VAL A 263 16.62 19.39 -16.09
CA VAL A 263 15.59 18.47 -15.62
C VAL A 263 16.07 17.00 -15.63
N SER A 264 16.91 16.59 -16.59
CA SER A 264 17.44 15.22 -16.62
C SER A 264 18.39 14.92 -15.46
N ARG A 265 19.14 15.93 -15.01
CA ARG A 265 20.07 15.80 -13.87
C ARG A 265 19.32 15.87 -12.52
N SER A 266 18.25 16.66 -12.41
CA SER A 266 17.44 16.73 -11.20
C SER A 266 16.57 15.48 -11.02
N ALA A 267 16.03 14.91 -12.10
CA ALA A 267 15.32 13.62 -12.06
C ALA A 267 16.25 12.45 -11.67
N ILE A 268 17.53 12.51 -12.08
CA ILE A 268 18.57 11.54 -11.66
C ILE A 268 19.01 11.81 -10.22
N CYS A 269 19.06 13.06 -9.80
CA CYS A 269 19.33 13.45 -8.41
C CYS A 269 18.17 13.03 -7.49
N SER A 270 16.90 13.15 -7.95
CA SER A 270 15.72 12.61 -7.27
C SER A 270 15.79 11.09 -7.12
N ARG A 271 16.31 10.36 -8.14
CA ARG A 271 16.54 8.91 -8.03
C ARG A 271 17.59 8.56 -6.98
N ARG A 272 18.64 9.37 -6.84
CA ARG A 272 19.62 9.20 -5.75
C ARG A 272 19.06 9.64 -4.41
N HIS A 273 18.22 10.64 -4.40
CA HIS A 273 17.52 11.11 -3.22
C HIS A 273 16.45 10.08 -2.81
N MET A 274 15.61 9.60 -3.75
CA MET A 274 14.68 8.49 -3.51
C MET A 274 15.40 7.22 -3.04
N ARG A 275 16.57 6.87 -3.61
CA ARG A 275 17.35 5.72 -3.10
C ARG A 275 17.90 5.93 -1.69
N ARG A 276 18.15 7.18 -1.31
CA ARG A 276 18.61 7.49 0.07
C ARG A 276 17.45 7.69 1.06
N HIS A 277 16.23 7.88 0.55
CA HIS A 277 15.07 8.26 1.37
C HIS A 277 13.90 7.26 1.27
N MET A 278 13.99 6.22 0.43
CA MET A 278 13.00 5.16 0.27
C MET A 278 13.61 3.74 0.32
N LEU A 279 14.87 3.61 0.65
CA LEU A 279 15.62 2.40 0.95
C LEU A 279 16.30 2.63 2.30
#